data_c85916329cefdca1ea16f09618fc3ced
#
_entry.id   c85916329cefdca1ea16f09618fc3ced
#
_cell.length_a   1.000
_cell.length_b   1.000
_cell.length_c   1.000
_cell.angle_alpha   90.00
_cell.angle_beta   90.00
_cell.angle_gamma   90.00
#
_symmetry.space_group_name_H-M   'P 1'
#
loop_
_entity.id
_entity.type
_entity.pdbx_description
1 polymer ?
#
loop_
_entity_poly.entity_id
_entity_poly.type
_entity_poly.pdbx_seq_one_letter_code
_entity_poly.pdbx_strand_id
1 'polypeptide(L)'
;MASVQLRNVTKAWGDVVVSKDINLDIHDGEFVVFVGPSGCGKSTLLRMIAGLETITSGDLFIGETRMNDIPPAERGVGMVFQSYALYPHLSVAENMSFGLKLAGAKKEVMNQRVNQVAEVLQLAHLLERKPKALSGGQRQRVAIGRTLVAEPRVFLLDEPLSNLDAALRVQMRIEISRLHKRLGRTMIYVTHDQVEAMTLADKIVVLDAGRVAQVGKPLELYHYPADRFVAGFIGSPKMNFLPVKVTATAIEQVQVELPNRQQIWLPVESRGVQVGANISLGIRPEHLLPSDIADVTLEGEVQVVEQLGHETQIHIQIPAIRQNLVYRQNDVVLVEEGATFAIGLPPERCHLFREDGSACRRLHQEPGV
;
A
#
# COMPACT_ATOMS: atom_id res chain seq x y z
N MET A 1 -7.73 17.46 16.13
CA MET A 1 -7.45 16.90 14.80
C MET A 1 -6.33 17.70 14.18
N ALA A 2 -5.51 17.13 13.33
CA ALA A 2 -4.41 17.86 12.72
C ALA A 2 -3.99 17.27 11.39
N SER A 3 -3.72 18.15 10.41
CA SER A 3 -3.03 17.80 9.16
C SER A 3 -1.55 17.50 9.44
N VAL A 4 -0.90 16.77 8.51
CA VAL A 4 0.55 16.55 8.53
C VAL A 4 1.11 16.98 7.17
N GLN A 5 2.15 17.82 7.19
CA GLN A 5 2.76 18.32 5.97
C GLN A 5 4.28 18.10 6.03
N LEU A 6 4.81 17.54 4.95
CA LEU A 6 6.24 17.38 4.73
C LEU A 6 6.64 18.29 3.55
N ARG A 7 7.70 19.07 3.72
CA ARG A 7 8.24 20.00 2.73
C ARG A 7 9.71 19.72 2.52
N ASN A 8 10.06 19.13 1.37
CA ASN A 8 11.41 18.76 0.96
C ASN A 8 12.18 17.96 2.02
N VAL A 9 11.45 17.08 2.74
CA VAL A 9 12.02 16.31 3.85
C VAL A 9 13.01 15.29 3.33
N THR A 10 14.24 15.37 3.84
CA THR A 10 15.34 14.46 3.52
C THR A 10 15.92 13.87 4.81
N LYS A 11 16.22 12.57 4.77
CA LYS A 11 16.95 11.84 5.81
C LYS A 11 18.17 11.18 5.23
N ALA A 12 19.31 11.47 5.84
CA ALA A 12 20.58 10.79 5.55
C ALA A 12 21.25 10.31 6.84
N TRP A 13 21.99 9.21 6.75
CA TRP A 13 22.92 8.72 7.75
C TRP A 13 24.32 8.67 7.12
N GLY A 14 25.16 9.65 7.46
CA GLY A 14 26.41 9.87 6.73
C GLY A 14 26.12 10.11 5.25
N ASP A 15 26.73 9.31 4.38
CA ASP A 15 26.55 9.43 2.92
C ASP A 15 25.33 8.69 2.37
N VAL A 16 24.61 7.94 3.21
CA VAL A 16 23.45 7.14 2.77
C VAL A 16 22.17 7.95 2.92
N VAL A 17 21.56 8.32 1.79
CA VAL A 17 20.26 9.01 1.75
C VAL A 17 19.13 7.98 1.75
N VAL A 18 18.30 7.97 2.80
CA VAL A 18 17.20 7.00 2.98
C VAL A 18 15.85 7.57 2.58
N SER A 19 15.66 8.88 2.73
CA SER A 19 14.49 9.60 2.21
C SER A 19 14.97 10.87 1.56
N LYS A 20 14.46 11.19 0.37
CA LYS A 20 14.95 12.30 -0.44
C LYS A 20 13.81 13.16 -0.97
N ASP A 21 13.83 14.44 -0.62
CA ASP A 21 12.92 15.48 -1.10
C ASP A 21 11.44 15.06 -0.99
N ILE A 22 11.05 14.49 0.16
CA ILE A 22 9.67 14.06 0.40
C ILE A 22 8.78 15.30 0.57
N ASN A 23 7.81 15.43 -0.33
CA ASN A 23 6.74 16.42 -0.29
C ASN A 23 5.42 15.68 -0.19
N LEU A 24 4.64 15.94 0.86
CA LEU A 24 3.39 15.23 1.12
C LEU A 24 2.45 16.09 1.97
N ASP A 25 1.20 16.14 1.54
CA ASP A 25 0.09 16.74 2.28
C ASP A 25 -0.90 15.66 2.72
N ILE A 26 -1.07 15.53 4.04
CA ILE A 26 -2.06 14.66 4.67
C ILE A 26 -3.09 15.57 5.34
N HIS A 27 -4.34 15.47 4.90
CA HIS A 27 -5.41 16.29 5.43
C HIS A 27 -5.88 15.79 6.80
N ASP A 28 -6.52 16.70 7.53
CA ASP A 28 -7.13 16.36 8.82
C ASP A 28 -8.20 15.28 8.66
N GLY A 29 -8.13 14.24 9.50
CA GLY A 29 -9.05 13.11 9.47
C GLY A 29 -8.77 12.06 8.38
N GLU A 30 -7.75 12.25 7.52
CA GLU A 30 -7.43 11.33 6.42
C GLU A 30 -6.73 10.05 6.92
N PHE A 31 -7.07 8.90 6.35
CA PHE A 31 -6.35 7.64 6.53
C PHE A 31 -5.34 7.47 5.39
N VAL A 32 -4.07 7.70 5.69
CA VAL A 32 -2.99 7.60 4.69
C VAL A 32 -2.17 6.34 4.92
N VAL A 33 -1.93 5.58 3.86
CA VAL A 33 -1.13 4.35 3.92
C VAL A 33 0.17 4.52 3.13
N PHE A 34 1.31 4.29 3.79
CA PHE A 34 2.62 4.23 3.16
C PHE A 34 2.93 2.80 2.75
N VAL A 35 3.18 2.59 1.47
CA VAL A 35 3.56 1.28 0.91
C VAL A 35 4.84 1.37 0.09
N GLY A 36 5.47 0.25 -0.15
CA GLY A 36 6.69 0.14 -0.94
C GLY A 36 7.53 -1.07 -0.54
N PRO A 37 8.59 -1.39 -1.27
CA PRO A 37 9.49 -2.49 -0.98
C PRO A 37 10.14 -2.38 0.40
N SER A 38 10.69 -3.49 0.90
CA SER A 38 11.49 -3.46 2.12
C SER A 38 12.70 -2.54 1.95
N GLY A 39 12.98 -1.70 2.95
CA GLY A 39 14.11 -0.78 2.91
C GLY A 39 13.88 0.54 2.15
N CYS A 40 12.71 0.80 1.56
CA CYS A 40 12.43 2.05 0.83
C CYS A 40 12.21 3.29 1.72
N GLY A 41 12.30 3.16 3.06
CA GLY A 41 12.23 4.31 3.98
C GLY A 41 10.89 4.54 4.69
N LYS A 42 9.86 3.67 4.54
CA LYS A 42 8.52 3.83 5.16
C LYS A 42 8.55 4.06 6.67
N SER A 43 9.12 3.11 7.41
CA SER A 43 9.22 3.21 8.88
C SER A 43 10.12 4.36 9.32
N THR A 44 11.16 4.70 8.54
CA THR A 44 12.00 5.88 8.81
C THR A 44 11.18 7.17 8.70
N LEU A 45 10.37 7.29 7.64
CA LEU A 45 9.48 8.44 7.44
C LEU A 45 8.46 8.54 8.59
N LEU A 46 7.85 7.42 8.97
CA LEU A 46 6.92 7.37 10.10
C LEU A 46 7.60 7.80 11.41
N ARG A 47 8.84 7.34 11.66
CA ARG A 47 9.63 7.70 12.85
C ARG A 47 10.07 9.16 12.85
N MET A 48 10.34 9.74 11.67
CA MET A 48 10.58 11.20 11.57
C MET A 48 9.33 12.00 11.97
N ILE A 49 8.14 11.58 11.54
CA ILE A 49 6.87 12.21 11.96
C ILE A 49 6.66 12.06 13.47
N ALA A 50 6.97 10.89 14.04
CA ALA A 50 6.89 10.64 15.47
C ALA A 50 7.94 11.42 16.29
N GLY A 51 9.02 11.93 15.68
CA GLY A 51 10.14 12.55 16.35
C GLY A 51 11.16 11.56 16.93
N LEU A 52 11.04 10.28 16.58
CA LEU A 52 11.98 9.24 16.99
C LEU A 52 13.23 9.19 16.10
N GLU A 53 13.16 9.85 14.94
CA GLU A 53 14.27 10.10 14.03
C GLU A 53 14.34 11.58 13.67
N THR A 54 15.56 12.11 13.60
CA THR A 54 15.80 13.49 13.19
C THR A 54 15.67 13.65 11.69
N ILE A 55 15.15 14.78 11.23
CA ILE A 55 15.13 15.20 9.84
C ILE A 55 16.49 15.84 9.53
N THR A 56 17.11 15.47 8.39
CA THR A 56 18.40 16.04 7.97
C THR A 56 18.21 17.41 7.33
N SER A 57 17.19 17.56 6.47
CA SER A 57 16.81 18.83 5.86
C SER A 57 15.33 18.82 5.50
N GLY A 58 14.75 20.01 5.25
CA GLY A 58 13.32 20.16 5.03
C GLY A 58 12.54 20.35 6.33
N ASP A 59 11.22 20.46 6.21
CA ASP A 59 10.35 20.82 7.34
C ASP A 59 9.16 19.86 7.45
N LEU A 60 8.82 19.52 8.69
CA LEU A 60 7.63 18.77 9.09
C LEU A 60 6.71 19.67 9.89
N PHE A 61 5.44 19.70 9.51
CA PHE A 61 4.39 20.40 10.26
C PHE A 61 3.29 19.44 10.70
N ILE A 62 2.75 19.64 11.90
CA ILE A 62 1.53 18.99 12.40
C ILE A 62 0.56 20.11 12.77
N GLY A 63 -0.50 20.27 12.00
CA GLY A 63 -1.29 21.49 11.97
C GLY A 63 -0.43 22.66 11.48
N GLU A 64 -0.42 23.77 12.22
CA GLU A 64 0.36 24.97 11.89
C GLU A 64 1.76 24.97 12.54
N THR A 65 2.09 23.96 13.34
CA THR A 65 3.32 23.94 14.14
C THR A 65 4.42 23.15 13.44
N ARG A 66 5.59 23.78 13.28
CA ARG A 66 6.80 23.11 12.79
C ARG A 66 7.33 22.16 13.89
N MET A 67 7.59 20.89 13.52
CA MET A 67 7.89 19.81 14.47
C MET A 67 9.35 19.39 14.54
N ASN A 68 10.23 19.94 13.69
CA ASN A 68 11.61 19.48 13.59
C ASN A 68 12.35 19.43 14.94
N ASP A 69 12.15 20.45 15.77
CA ASP A 69 12.84 20.63 17.04
C ASP A 69 11.98 20.25 18.26
N ILE A 70 10.74 19.80 18.03
CA ILE A 70 9.81 19.41 19.09
C ILE A 70 10.04 17.95 19.49
N PRO A 71 10.23 17.67 20.81
CA PRO A 71 10.42 16.31 21.32
C PRO A 71 9.20 15.40 21.02
N PRO A 72 9.38 14.08 20.86
CA PRO A 72 8.31 13.13 20.53
C PRO A 72 7.09 13.25 21.44
N ALA A 73 7.28 13.41 22.74
CA ALA A 73 6.21 13.47 23.74
C ALA A 73 5.30 14.72 23.59
N GLU A 74 5.80 15.78 22.95
CA GLU A 74 5.10 17.06 22.80
C GLU A 74 4.46 17.25 21.42
N ARG A 75 4.69 16.33 20.45
CA ARG A 75 4.16 16.42 19.10
C ARG A 75 2.65 16.13 19.00
N GLY A 76 2.04 15.60 20.07
CA GLY A 76 0.64 15.20 20.07
C GLY A 76 0.36 14.01 19.14
N VAL A 77 1.35 13.17 18.88
CA VAL A 77 1.22 11.94 18.08
C VAL A 77 1.18 10.71 18.97
N GLY A 78 0.49 9.68 18.53
CA GLY A 78 0.50 8.38 19.17
C GLY A 78 0.97 7.29 18.24
N MET A 79 1.94 6.47 18.65
CA MET A 79 2.52 5.45 17.78
C MET A 79 2.27 4.03 18.30
N VAL A 80 1.85 3.16 17.40
CA VAL A 80 1.76 1.70 17.58
C VAL A 80 2.90 1.07 16.80
N PHE A 81 3.76 0.34 17.50
CA PHE A 81 4.92 -0.33 16.92
C PHE A 81 4.57 -1.74 16.41
N GLN A 82 5.31 -2.24 15.45
CA GLN A 82 5.19 -3.59 14.89
C GLN A 82 5.22 -4.70 15.96
N SER A 83 6.06 -4.57 16.99
CA SER A 83 6.17 -5.52 18.11
C SER A 83 5.14 -5.30 19.21
N TYR A 84 4.17 -4.38 19.02
CA TYR A 84 3.21 -3.89 20.02
C TYR A 84 3.86 -3.21 21.23
N ALA A 85 5.09 -3.53 21.57
CA ALA A 85 5.90 -2.96 22.67
C ALA A 85 5.12 -2.87 24.00
N LEU A 86 4.34 -3.91 24.34
CA LEU A 86 3.62 -3.99 25.61
C LEU A 86 4.58 -4.34 26.75
N TYR A 87 4.35 -3.74 27.92
CA TYR A 87 5.08 -4.03 29.14
C TYR A 87 4.59 -5.38 29.71
N PRO A 88 5.41 -6.46 29.70
CA PRO A 88 4.93 -7.82 29.97
C PRO A 88 4.54 -8.05 31.42
N HIS A 89 5.05 -7.23 32.35
CA HIS A 89 4.79 -7.29 33.79
C HIS A 89 3.54 -6.52 34.21
N LEU A 90 3.06 -5.58 33.39
CA LEU A 90 1.86 -4.78 33.65
C LEU A 90 0.59 -5.47 33.10
N SER A 91 -0.55 -5.22 33.75
CA SER A 91 -1.88 -5.63 33.25
C SER A 91 -2.27 -4.83 32.01
N VAL A 92 -3.39 -5.20 31.35
CA VAL A 92 -3.96 -4.44 30.23
C VAL A 92 -4.28 -3.02 30.66
N ALA A 93 -4.97 -2.83 31.78
CA ALA A 93 -5.31 -1.51 32.30
C ALA A 93 -4.06 -0.66 32.58
N GLU A 94 -3.03 -1.25 33.19
CA GLU A 94 -1.77 -0.58 33.48
C GLU A 94 -0.98 -0.25 32.22
N ASN A 95 -0.96 -1.14 31.20
CA ASN A 95 -0.37 -0.84 29.90
C ASN A 95 -1.05 0.35 29.24
N MET A 96 -2.38 0.39 29.24
CA MET A 96 -3.16 1.47 28.62
C MET A 96 -2.96 2.80 29.35
N SER A 97 -2.92 2.81 30.69
CA SER A 97 -2.80 4.01 31.49
C SER A 97 -1.36 4.51 31.68
N PHE A 98 -0.34 3.75 31.25
CA PHE A 98 1.06 4.03 31.55
C PHE A 98 1.50 5.44 31.12
N GLY A 99 1.16 5.88 29.91
CA GLY A 99 1.49 7.24 29.42
C GLY A 99 0.85 8.33 30.26
N LEU A 100 -0.42 8.18 30.64
CA LEU A 100 -1.12 9.13 31.51
C LEU A 100 -0.51 9.17 32.91
N LYS A 101 -0.07 8.03 33.44
CA LYS A 101 0.60 7.95 34.74
C LYS A 101 1.94 8.75 34.73
N LEU A 102 2.72 8.61 33.65
CA LEU A 102 3.95 9.40 33.48
C LEU A 102 3.69 10.90 33.35
N ALA A 103 2.56 11.27 32.72
CA ALA A 103 2.12 12.67 32.62
C ALA A 103 1.49 13.21 33.90
N GLY A 104 1.46 12.44 35.01
CA GLY A 104 0.94 12.88 36.30
C GLY A 104 -0.58 12.99 36.39
N ALA A 105 -1.33 12.31 35.51
CA ALA A 105 -2.79 12.32 35.50
C ALA A 105 -3.36 11.71 36.82
N LYS A 106 -4.48 12.25 37.29
CA LYS A 106 -5.20 11.73 38.46
C LYS A 106 -5.76 10.31 38.16
N LYS A 107 -5.78 9.46 39.19
CA LYS A 107 -6.22 8.06 39.09
C LYS A 107 -7.66 7.93 38.54
N GLU A 108 -8.55 8.84 38.93
CA GLU A 108 -9.95 8.86 38.48
C GLU A 108 -10.03 9.10 36.96
N VAL A 109 -9.22 10.05 36.43
CA VAL A 109 -9.15 10.37 35.01
C VAL A 109 -8.55 9.20 34.22
N MET A 110 -7.50 8.58 34.74
CA MET A 110 -6.90 7.40 34.11
C MET A 110 -7.91 6.25 33.99
N ASN A 111 -8.60 5.92 35.11
CA ASN A 111 -9.59 4.86 35.10
C ASN A 111 -10.75 5.15 34.14
N GLN A 112 -11.27 6.37 34.15
CA GLN A 112 -12.35 6.77 33.25
C GLN A 112 -11.93 6.59 31.78
N ARG A 113 -10.77 7.09 31.36
CA ARG A 113 -10.29 6.98 29.98
C ARG A 113 -9.98 5.54 29.57
N VAL A 114 -9.33 4.77 30.47
CA VAL A 114 -9.06 3.35 30.21
C VAL A 114 -10.35 2.57 29.98
N ASN A 115 -11.37 2.76 30.85
CA ASN A 115 -12.65 2.08 30.72
C ASN A 115 -13.36 2.47 29.40
N GLN A 116 -13.42 3.76 29.05
CA GLN A 116 -14.01 4.22 27.79
C GLN A 116 -13.32 3.59 26.57
N VAL A 117 -12.00 3.57 26.54
CA VAL A 117 -11.24 2.99 25.43
C VAL A 117 -11.35 1.47 25.43
N ALA A 118 -11.38 0.83 26.59
CA ALA A 118 -11.56 -0.63 26.71
C ALA A 118 -12.92 -1.10 26.17
N GLU A 119 -13.99 -0.33 26.40
CA GLU A 119 -15.31 -0.60 25.80
C GLU A 119 -15.26 -0.49 24.27
N VAL A 120 -14.66 0.58 23.75
CA VAL A 120 -14.50 0.80 22.29
C VAL A 120 -13.77 -0.35 21.62
N LEU A 121 -12.72 -0.90 22.28
CA LEU A 121 -11.85 -1.95 21.77
C LEU A 121 -12.28 -3.37 22.22
N GLN A 122 -13.40 -3.50 22.94
CA GLN A 122 -13.89 -4.77 23.48
C GLN A 122 -12.85 -5.47 24.41
N LEU A 123 -12.16 -4.70 25.23
CA LEU A 123 -11.12 -5.17 26.17
C LEU A 123 -11.56 -5.14 27.63
N ALA A 124 -12.77 -4.66 27.95
CA ALA A 124 -13.23 -4.46 29.33
C ALA A 124 -13.07 -5.72 30.22
N HIS A 125 -13.38 -6.90 29.67
CA HIS A 125 -13.26 -8.19 30.38
C HIS A 125 -11.80 -8.70 30.51
N LEU A 126 -10.83 -8.00 29.93
CA LEU A 126 -9.41 -8.38 29.91
C LEU A 126 -8.51 -7.42 30.71
N LEU A 127 -9.05 -6.36 31.30
CA LEU A 127 -8.29 -5.26 31.92
C LEU A 127 -7.27 -5.75 32.97
N GLU A 128 -7.58 -6.79 33.72
CA GLU A 128 -6.72 -7.35 34.76
C GLU A 128 -5.71 -8.39 34.24
N ARG A 129 -5.84 -8.82 32.95
CA ARG A 129 -4.93 -9.80 32.38
C ARG A 129 -3.59 -9.18 32.02
N LYS A 130 -2.54 -10.02 31.98
CA LYS A 130 -1.20 -9.64 31.49
C LYS A 130 -1.03 -10.05 30.02
N PRO A 131 -0.13 -9.39 29.26
CA PRO A 131 0.09 -9.66 27.84
C PRO A 131 0.32 -11.11 27.47
N LYS A 132 0.95 -11.92 28.32
CA LYS A 132 1.19 -13.35 28.10
C LYS A 132 -0.10 -14.19 28.02
N ALA A 133 -1.20 -13.72 28.59
CA ALA A 133 -2.49 -14.39 28.63
C ALA A 133 -3.43 -13.89 27.51
N LEU A 134 -2.93 -13.14 26.52
CA LEU A 134 -3.69 -12.55 25.45
C LEU A 134 -3.33 -13.18 24.09
N SER A 135 -4.34 -13.26 23.20
CA SER A 135 -4.11 -13.58 21.78
C SER A 135 -3.34 -12.45 21.05
N GLY A 136 -2.85 -12.72 19.83
CA GLY A 136 -2.19 -11.72 18.99
C GLY A 136 -3.04 -10.47 18.78
N GLY A 137 -4.31 -10.64 18.35
CA GLY A 137 -5.24 -9.52 18.14
C GLY A 137 -5.61 -8.79 19.42
N GLN A 138 -5.71 -9.49 20.56
CA GLN A 138 -5.93 -8.82 21.85
C GLN A 138 -4.72 -7.96 22.23
N ARG A 139 -3.48 -8.46 22.06
CA ARG A 139 -2.28 -7.66 22.30
C ARG A 139 -2.23 -6.42 21.42
N GLN A 140 -2.61 -6.55 20.14
CA GLN A 140 -2.69 -5.42 19.23
C GLN A 140 -3.72 -4.39 19.70
N ARG A 141 -4.94 -4.81 20.05
CA ARG A 141 -5.96 -3.90 20.59
C ARG A 141 -5.47 -3.18 21.86
N VAL A 142 -4.73 -3.86 22.73
CA VAL A 142 -4.11 -3.21 23.91
C VAL A 142 -3.09 -2.14 23.50
N ALA A 143 -2.25 -2.41 22.48
CA ALA A 143 -1.30 -1.43 21.97
C ALA A 143 -1.99 -0.20 21.35
N ILE A 144 -3.06 -0.42 20.58
CA ILE A 144 -3.93 0.66 20.09
C ILE A 144 -4.58 1.40 21.25
N GLY A 145 -5.10 0.69 22.24
CA GLY A 145 -5.73 1.27 23.43
C GLY A 145 -4.80 2.15 24.24
N ARG A 146 -3.56 1.73 24.42
CA ARG A 146 -2.51 2.55 25.07
C ARG A 146 -2.31 3.88 24.34
N THR A 147 -2.36 3.86 23.04
CA THR A 147 -2.23 5.07 22.21
C THR A 147 -3.50 5.93 22.27
N LEU A 148 -4.69 5.31 22.23
CA LEU A 148 -5.98 6.01 22.26
C LEU A 148 -6.24 6.75 23.57
N VAL A 149 -5.85 6.16 24.69
CA VAL A 149 -6.03 6.76 26.04
C VAL A 149 -5.31 8.11 26.16
N ALA A 150 -4.22 8.32 25.39
CA ALA A 150 -3.51 9.58 25.33
C ALA A 150 -4.18 10.66 24.45
N GLU A 151 -5.26 10.31 23.73
CA GLU A 151 -5.99 11.19 22.80
C GLU A 151 -5.09 11.93 21.78
N PRO A 152 -4.24 11.24 21.04
CA PRO A 152 -3.33 11.90 20.12
C PRO A 152 -4.09 12.62 18.99
N ARG A 153 -3.47 13.65 18.42
CA ARG A 153 -3.98 14.38 17.25
C ARG A 153 -3.80 13.59 15.96
N VAL A 154 -2.72 12.80 15.89
CA VAL A 154 -2.36 11.94 14.74
C VAL A 154 -1.97 10.56 15.25
N PHE A 155 -2.50 9.51 14.62
CA PHE A 155 -2.13 8.11 14.88
C PHE A 155 -1.10 7.63 13.87
N LEU A 156 -0.05 6.99 14.36
CA LEU A 156 1.00 6.39 13.57
C LEU A 156 1.04 4.88 13.84
N LEU A 157 0.89 4.06 12.80
CA LEU A 157 0.84 2.60 12.90
C LEU A 157 1.94 1.99 12.02
N ASP A 158 2.97 1.40 12.65
CA ASP A 158 4.12 0.79 11.97
C ASP A 158 3.90 -0.72 11.84
N GLU A 159 3.43 -1.20 10.68
CA GLU A 159 3.13 -2.60 10.34
C GLU A 159 2.33 -3.36 11.44
N PRO A 160 1.22 -2.83 11.93
CA PRO A 160 0.58 -3.36 13.14
C PRO A 160 -0.02 -4.76 12.96
N LEU A 161 -0.26 -5.23 11.71
CA LEU A 161 -0.87 -6.53 11.41
C LEU A 161 0.12 -7.61 10.99
N SER A 162 1.41 -7.28 10.83
CA SER A 162 2.43 -8.19 10.28
C SER A 162 2.60 -9.50 11.07
N ASN A 163 2.37 -9.47 12.39
CA ASN A 163 2.55 -10.61 13.29
C ASN A 163 1.27 -11.43 13.54
N LEU A 164 0.23 -11.25 12.72
CA LEU A 164 -1.06 -11.95 12.85
C LEU A 164 -1.24 -12.98 11.74
N ASP A 165 -1.97 -14.06 12.06
CA ASP A 165 -2.43 -15.01 11.06
C ASP A 165 -3.43 -14.37 10.07
N ALA A 166 -3.68 -15.03 8.93
CA ALA A 166 -4.49 -14.47 7.85
C ALA A 166 -5.93 -14.15 8.27
N ALA A 167 -6.58 -15.03 9.04
CA ALA A 167 -7.97 -14.83 9.45
C ALA A 167 -8.10 -13.65 10.42
N LEU A 168 -7.20 -13.58 11.40
CA LEU A 168 -7.18 -12.50 12.37
C LEU A 168 -6.80 -11.16 11.72
N ARG A 169 -5.92 -11.16 10.71
CA ARG A 169 -5.56 -9.97 9.93
C ARG A 169 -6.77 -9.37 9.22
N VAL A 170 -7.63 -10.19 8.60
CA VAL A 170 -8.89 -9.74 7.97
C VAL A 170 -9.79 -9.07 9.00
N GLN A 171 -10.01 -9.72 10.16
CA GLN A 171 -10.83 -9.16 11.22
C GLN A 171 -10.28 -7.83 11.72
N MET A 172 -8.97 -7.74 11.96
CA MET A 172 -8.33 -6.54 12.49
C MET A 172 -8.34 -5.37 11.50
N ARG A 173 -8.25 -5.61 10.19
CA ARG A 173 -8.45 -4.58 9.18
C ARG A 173 -9.83 -3.92 9.30
N ILE A 174 -10.87 -4.75 9.40
CA ILE A 174 -12.24 -4.25 9.56
C ILE A 174 -12.37 -3.41 10.84
N GLU A 175 -11.75 -3.86 11.94
CA GLU A 175 -11.77 -3.13 13.21
C GLU A 175 -11.04 -1.79 13.12
N ILE A 176 -9.87 -1.74 12.48
CA ILE A 176 -9.10 -0.49 12.27
C ILE A 176 -9.90 0.48 11.40
N SER A 177 -10.52 0.02 10.31
CA SER A 177 -11.38 0.85 9.47
C SER A 177 -12.57 1.44 10.27
N ARG A 178 -13.25 0.62 11.06
CA ARG A 178 -14.35 1.07 11.94
C ARG A 178 -13.87 2.06 13.00
N LEU A 179 -12.69 1.81 13.56
CA LEU A 179 -12.07 2.69 14.56
C LEU A 179 -11.77 4.05 13.96
N HIS A 180 -11.14 4.09 12.77
CA HIS A 180 -10.86 5.35 12.06
C HIS A 180 -12.15 6.16 11.83
N LYS A 181 -13.19 5.52 11.25
CA LYS A 181 -14.49 6.17 11.01
C LYS A 181 -15.14 6.72 12.29
N ARG A 182 -15.00 6.02 13.42
CA ARG A 182 -15.52 6.45 14.72
C ARG A 182 -14.75 7.64 15.30
N LEU A 183 -13.44 7.62 15.17
CA LEU A 183 -12.57 8.65 15.75
C LEU A 183 -12.49 9.90 14.89
N GLY A 184 -12.59 9.78 13.56
CA GLY A 184 -12.40 10.86 12.59
C GLY A 184 -11.02 11.52 12.68
N ARG A 185 -10.00 10.82 13.19
CA ARG A 185 -8.65 11.36 13.41
C ARG A 185 -7.71 10.97 12.30
N THR A 186 -6.73 11.82 12.01
CA THR A 186 -5.68 11.53 11.03
C THR A 186 -4.91 10.28 11.43
N MET A 187 -4.80 9.33 10.51
CA MET A 187 -4.06 8.08 10.68
C MET A 187 -3.04 7.90 9.58
N ILE A 188 -1.80 7.58 9.95
CA ILE A 188 -0.74 7.21 9.02
C ILE A 188 -0.34 5.77 9.33
N TYR A 189 -0.45 4.91 8.33
CA TYR A 189 -0.29 3.47 8.44
C TYR A 189 0.81 3.00 7.51
N VAL A 190 1.76 2.23 8.02
CA VAL A 190 2.80 1.59 7.22
C VAL A 190 2.46 0.12 7.03
N THR A 191 2.55 -0.37 5.82
CA THR A 191 2.43 -1.79 5.50
C THR A 191 3.23 -2.16 4.26
N HIS A 192 3.50 -3.45 4.11
CA HIS A 192 3.94 -4.07 2.87
C HIS A 192 2.83 -4.91 2.20
N ASP A 193 1.66 -5.01 2.85
CA ASP A 193 0.49 -5.73 2.34
C ASP A 193 -0.39 -4.79 1.50
N GLN A 194 -0.52 -5.13 0.21
CA GLN A 194 -1.31 -4.33 -0.74
C GLN A 194 -2.81 -4.36 -0.42
N VAL A 195 -3.32 -5.49 0.10
CA VAL A 195 -4.74 -5.62 0.44
C VAL A 195 -5.09 -4.69 1.60
N GLU A 196 -4.17 -4.54 2.58
CA GLU A 196 -4.32 -3.56 3.65
C GLU A 196 -4.40 -2.13 3.08
N ALA A 197 -3.46 -1.77 2.21
CA ALA A 197 -3.44 -0.45 1.59
C ALA A 197 -4.70 -0.17 0.77
N MET A 198 -5.08 -1.08 -0.12
CA MET A 198 -6.25 -0.92 -0.99
C MET A 198 -7.58 -0.85 -0.24
N THR A 199 -7.66 -1.44 0.97
CA THR A 199 -8.93 -1.54 1.72
C THR A 199 -9.06 -0.53 2.86
N LEU A 200 -7.96 -0.01 3.39
CA LEU A 200 -7.97 0.91 4.53
C LEU A 200 -7.80 2.38 4.13
N ALA A 201 -7.06 2.65 3.05
CA ALA A 201 -6.61 3.99 2.73
C ALA A 201 -7.68 4.87 2.08
N ASP A 202 -7.78 6.12 2.53
CA ASP A 202 -8.35 7.21 1.72
C ASP A 202 -7.32 7.64 0.67
N LYS A 203 -6.03 7.59 1.02
CA LYS A 203 -4.88 7.94 0.18
C LYS A 203 -3.72 6.98 0.41
N ILE A 204 -3.13 6.48 -0.68
CA ILE A 204 -1.91 5.66 -0.65
C ILE A 204 -0.73 6.52 -1.10
N VAL A 205 0.39 6.38 -0.41
CA VAL A 205 1.70 6.92 -0.78
C VAL A 205 2.62 5.76 -1.12
N VAL A 206 2.95 5.62 -2.39
CA VAL A 206 3.91 4.60 -2.85
C VAL A 206 5.32 5.16 -2.75
N LEU A 207 6.16 4.50 -1.97
CA LEU A 207 7.56 4.86 -1.79
C LEU A 207 8.47 3.91 -2.55
N ASP A 208 9.43 4.46 -3.28
CA ASP A 208 10.50 3.71 -3.94
C ASP A 208 11.85 4.39 -3.71
N ALA A 209 12.84 3.61 -3.30
CA ALA A 209 14.23 4.06 -3.11
C ALA A 209 14.34 5.43 -2.39
N GLY A 210 13.54 5.64 -1.33
CA GLY A 210 13.54 6.86 -0.53
C GLY A 210 12.78 8.05 -1.15
N ARG A 211 12.02 7.86 -2.22
CA ARG A 211 11.21 8.90 -2.89
C ARG A 211 9.74 8.52 -2.92
N VAL A 212 8.89 9.50 -3.06
CA VAL A 212 7.48 9.29 -3.38
C VAL A 212 7.36 9.01 -4.87
N ALA A 213 6.96 7.79 -5.24
CA ALA A 213 6.72 7.40 -6.63
C ALA A 213 5.35 7.89 -7.11
N GLN A 214 4.31 7.68 -6.31
CA GLN A 214 2.96 8.17 -6.60
C GLN A 214 2.16 8.35 -5.31
N VAL A 215 1.25 9.33 -5.33
CA VAL A 215 0.24 9.56 -4.28
C VAL A 215 -1.12 9.63 -4.95
N GLY A 216 -2.11 8.96 -4.39
CA GLY A 216 -3.49 9.02 -4.91
C GLY A 216 -4.44 8.09 -4.16
N LYS A 217 -5.68 8.03 -4.61
CA LYS A 217 -6.67 7.08 -4.09
C LYS A 217 -6.31 5.65 -4.51
N PRO A 218 -6.74 4.62 -3.75
CA PRO A 218 -6.43 3.22 -4.08
C PRO A 218 -6.74 2.83 -5.54
N LEU A 219 -7.95 3.09 -6.01
CA LEU A 219 -8.35 2.74 -7.39
C LEU A 219 -7.61 3.57 -8.45
N GLU A 220 -7.24 4.82 -8.15
CA GLU A 220 -6.44 5.66 -9.04
C GLU A 220 -5.05 5.03 -9.29
N LEU A 221 -4.37 4.58 -8.23
CA LEU A 221 -3.07 3.92 -8.37
C LEU A 221 -3.17 2.59 -9.12
N TYR A 222 -4.26 1.87 -8.92
CA TYR A 222 -4.50 0.60 -9.60
C TYR A 222 -4.76 0.78 -11.10
N HIS A 223 -5.63 1.72 -11.47
CA HIS A 223 -6.05 1.92 -12.87
C HIS A 223 -5.14 2.88 -13.65
N TYR A 224 -4.50 3.84 -12.98
CA TYR A 224 -3.66 4.88 -13.59
C TYR A 224 -2.30 4.99 -12.87
N PRO A 225 -1.48 3.92 -12.86
CA PRO A 225 -0.14 3.99 -12.30
C PRO A 225 0.70 5.01 -13.07
N ALA A 226 1.49 5.81 -12.35
CA ALA A 226 2.34 6.85 -12.94
C ALA A 226 3.52 6.26 -13.73
N ASP A 227 3.98 5.09 -13.33
CA ASP A 227 5.11 4.41 -13.94
C ASP A 227 5.02 2.88 -13.82
N ARG A 228 5.98 2.21 -14.45
CA ARG A 228 6.09 0.74 -14.46
C ARG A 228 6.33 0.16 -13.06
N PHE A 229 7.01 0.90 -12.19
CA PHE A 229 7.25 0.45 -10.81
C PHE A 229 5.93 0.39 -10.04
N VAL A 230 5.16 1.48 -10.02
CA VAL A 230 3.85 1.53 -9.35
C VAL A 230 2.90 0.48 -9.93
N ALA A 231 2.86 0.34 -11.26
CA ALA A 231 2.04 -0.66 -11.96
C ALA A 231 2.35 -2.10 -11.52
N GLY A 232 3.64 -2.43 -11.38
CA GLY A 232 4.10 -3.75 -10.94
C GLY A 232 4.04 -3.94 -9.43
N PHE A 233 3.97 -2.85 -8.67
CA PHE A 233 3.89 -2.91 -7.21
C PHE A 233 2.43 -3.01 -6.73
N ILE A 234 1.49 -2.29 -7.35
CA ILE A 234 0.06 -2.27 -6.98
C ILE A 234 -0.70 -3.33 -7.78
N GLY A 235 -1.29 -4.30 -7.10
CA GLY A 235 -2.05 -5.43 -7.66
C GLY A 235 -1.42 -6.78 -7.31
N SER A 236 -2.28 -7.79 -7.08
CA SER A 236 -1.87 -9.16 -6.79
C SER A 236 -2.78 -10.13 -7.56
N PRO A 237 -2.22 -10.93 -8.48
CA PRO A 237 -0.82 -10.99 -8.89
C PRO A 237 -0.31 -9.68 -9.54
N LYS A 238 1.02 -9.56 -9.71
CA LYS A 238 1.64 -8.38 -10.33
C LYS A 238 1.23 -8.24 -11.79
N MET A 239 1.22 -6.98 -12.29
CA MET A 239 1.01 -6.69 -13.71
C MET A 239 2.02 -7.44 -14.59
N ASN A 240 1.53 -8.04 -15.67
CA ASN A 240 2.35 -8.61 -16.71
C ASN A 240 2.99 -7.51 -17.55
N PHE A 241 4.26 -7.67 -17.94
CA PHE A 241 4.96 -6.75 -18.82
C PHE A 241 5.51 -7.47 -20.04
N LEU A 242 5.16 -6.96 -21.23
CA LEU A 242 5.63 -7.46 -22.51
C LEU A 242 6.50 -6.41 -23.20
N PRO A 243 7.66 -6.77 -23.73
CA PRO A 243 8.40 -5.88 -24.61
C PRO A 243 7.65 -5.76 -25.94
N VAL A 244 7.45 -4.53 -26.42
CA VAL A 244 6.74 -4.24 -27.66
C VAL A 244 7.46 -3.14 -28.43
N LYS A 245 7.26 -3.12 -29.77
CA LYS A 245 7.84 -2.09 -30.64
C LYS A 245 6.72 -1.20 -31.18
N VAL A 246 6.89 0.11 -31.10
CA VAL A 246 5.96 1.09 -31.65
C VAL A 246 6.02 1.05 -33.19
N THR A 247 4.89 0.82 -33.84
CA THR A 247 4.81 0.77 -35.32
C THR A 247 4.13 2.01 -35.91
N ALA A 248 3.18 2.62 -35.20
CA ALA A 248 2.52 3.85 -35.61
C ALA A 248 1.99 4.62 -34.40
N THR A 249 1.75 5.92 -34.58
CA THR A 249 1.14 6.79 -33.56
C THR A 249 0.04 7.65 -34.16
N ALA A 250 -1.07 7.80 -33.43
CA ALA A 250 -2.12 8.79 -33.69
C ALA A 250 -2.33 9.62 -32.40
N ILE A 251 -3.15 10.65 -32.41
CA ILE A 251 -3.30 11.58 -31.26
C ILE A 251 -3.72 10.82 -29.99
N GLU A 252 -4.67 9.90 -30.10
CA GLU A 252 -5.31 9.17 -29.00
C GLU A 252 -5.02 7.66 -29.04
N GLN A 253 -4.10 7.22 -29.86
CA GLN A 253 -3.78 5.80 -30.02
C GLN A 253 -2.32 5.60 -30.36
N VAL A 254 -1.76 4.49 -29.90
CA VAL A 254 -0.43 4.01 -30.26
C VAL A 254 -0.55 2.58 -30.75
N GLN A 255 -0.01 2.31 -31.94
CA GLN A 255 0.07 0.93 -32.46
C GLN A 255 1.40 0.33 -32.04
N VAL A 256 1.34 -0.91 -31.53
CA VAL A 256 2.53 -1.65 -31.15
C VAL A 256 2.52 -3.04 -31.77
N GLU A 257 3.73 -3.54 -32.08
CA GLU A 257 3.96 -4.92 -32.50
C GLU A 257 4.29 -5.77 -31.30
N LEU A 258 3.52 -6.83 -31.10
CA LEU A 258 3.68 -7.83 -30.05
C LEU A 258 4.81 -8.83 -30.39
N PRO A 259 5.31 -9.64 -29.45
CA PRO A 259 6.35 -10.65 -29.68
C PRO A 259 6.03 -11.66 -30.77
N ASN A 260 4.74 -11.96 -30.99
CA ASN A 260 4.26 -12.85 -32.07
C ASN A 260 4.03 -12.12 -33.41
N ARG A 261 4.49 -10.85 -33.55
CA ARG A 261 4.33 -9.96 -34.71
C ARG A 261 2.91 -9.48 -35.01
N GLN A 262 1.94 -9.81 -34.20
CA GLN A 262 0.61 -9.19 -34.28
C GLN A 262 0.71 -7.71 -33.89
N GLN A 263 -0.14 -6.89 -34.50
CA GLN A 263 -0.22 -5.46 -34.20
C GLN A 263 -1.51 -5.14 -33.47
N ILE A 264 -1.42 -4.26 -32.46
CA ILE A 264 -2.55 -3.84 -31.64
C ILE A 264 -2.53 -2.31 -31.48
N TRP A 265 -3.69 -1.68 -31.66
CA TRP A 265 -3.90 -0.28 -31.33
C TRP A 265 -4.34 -0.14 -29.87
N LEU A 266 -3.63 0.67 -29.13
CA LEU A 266 -3.90 0.93 -27.71
C LEU A 266 -4.49 2.33 -27.53
N PRO A 267 -5.61 2.52 -26.80
CA PRO A 267 -6.23 3.83 -26.56
C PRO A 267 -5.46 4.60 -25.48
N VAL A 268 -4.30 5.11 -25.83
CA VAL A 268 -3.39 5.85 -24.96
C VAL A 268 -2.89 7.11 -25.65
N GLU A 269 -2.56 8.14 -24.88
CA GLU A 269 -1.95 9.37 -25.38
C GLU A 269 -0.56 9.09 -25.96
N SER A 270 -0.35 9.50 -27.23
CA SER A 270 0.90 9.24 -27.93
C SER A 270 2.04 10.22 -27.62
N ARG A 271 1.78 11.25 -26.80
CA ARG A 271 2.77 12.28 -26.48
C ARG A 271 4.05 11.67 -25.91
N GLY A 272 5.19 11.97 -26.54
CA GLY A 272 6.51 11.48 -26.14
C GLY A 272 6.78 10.01 -26.56
N VAL A 273 5.91 9.41 -27.37
CA VAL A 273 6.13 8.08 -27.95
C VAL A 273 6.66 8.24 -29.38
N GLN A 274 7.76 7.58 -29.70
CA GLN A 274 8.37 7.61 -31.04
C GLN A 274 8.14 6.28 -31.78
N VAL A 275 7.84 6.35 -33.08
CA VAL A 275 7.76 5.17 -33.94
C VAL A 275 9.15 4.51 -33.99
N GLY A 276 9.17 3.19 -33.84
CA GLY A 276 10.40 2.40 -33.76
C GLY A 276 10.95 2.18 -32.35
N ALA A 277 10.45 2.90 -31.32
CA ALA A 277 10.87 2.72 -29.94
C ALA A 277 10.49 1.34 -29.39
N ASN A 278 11.39 0.77 -28.56
CA ASN A 278 11.12 -0.45 -27.80
C ASN A 278 10.64 -0.05 -26.41
N ILE A 279 9.39 -0.34 -26.12
CA ILE A 279 8.70 0.09 -24.88
C ILE A 279 8.02 -1.12 -24.21
N SER A 280 7.37 -0.91 -23.08
CA SER A 280 6.69 -1.99 -22.37
C SER A 280 5.18 -1.85 -22.42
N LEU A 281 4.48 -2.91 -22.85
CA LEU A 281 3.04 -3.06 -22.66
C LEU A 281 2.81 -3.73 -21.30
N GLY A 282 1.91 -3.19 -20.49
CA GLY A 282 1.46 -3.77 -19.24
C GLY A 282 0.01 -4.22 -19.31
N ILE A 283 -0.28 -5.40 -18.76
CA ILE A 283 -1.66 -5.88 -18.60
C ILE A 283 -1.79 -6.67 -17.30
N ARG A 284 -2.87 -6.43 -16.56
CA ARG A 284 -3.10 -7.17 -15.31
C ARG A 284 -3.56 -8.59 -15.59
N PRO A 285 -3.15 -9.58 -14.76
CA PRO A 285 -3.54 -10.98 -14.92
C PRO A 285 -5.05 -11.21 -15.05
N GLU A 286 -5.84 -10.49 -14.26
CA GLU A 286 -7.31 -10.54 -14.22
C GLU A 286 -7.98 -9.83 -15.40
N HIS A 287 -7.26 -9.05 -16.18
CA HIS A 287 -7.75 -8.36 -17.37
C HIS A 287 -7.50 -9.14 -18.68
N LEU A 288 -6.65 -10.16 -18.62
CA LEU A 288 -6.48 -11.07 -19.76
C LEU A 288 -7.78 -11.84 -20.01
N LEU A 289 -8.08 -12.10 -21.26
CA LEU A 289 -9.30 -12.79 -21.70
C LEU A 289 -8.99 -14.22 -22.16
N PRO A 290 -9.99 -15.12 -22.16
CA PRO A 290 -9.92 -16.33 -22.97
C PRO A 290 -9.70 -15.98 -24.45
N SER A 291 -8.95 -16.82 -25.17
CA SER A 291 -8.56 -16.55 -26.55
C SER A 291 -9.70 -16.54 -27.57
N ASP A 292 -10.79 -17.23 -27.26
CA ASP A 292 -11.97 -17.35 -28.11
C ASP A 292 -12.85 -16.09 -28.19
N ILE A 293 -12.64 -15.13 -27.25
CA ILE A 293 -13.38 -13.87 -27.22
C ILE A 293 -12.49 -12.62 -27.43
N ALA A 294 -11.24 -12.80 -27.86
CA ALA A 294 -10.30 -11.72 -28.08
C ALA A 294 -9.80 -11.67 -29.52
N ASP A 295 -9.71 -10.45 -30.09
CA ASP A 295 -9.19 -10.22 -31.44
C ASP A 295 -7.67 -10.43 -31.54
N VAL A 296 -6.96 -10.17 -30.44
CA VAL A 296 -5.50 -10.31 -30.37
C VAL A 296 -5.14 -11.33 -29.30
N THR A 297 -4.34 -12.32 -29.67
CA THR A 297 -3.99 -13.43 -28.79
C THR A 297 -2.49 -13.65 -28.74
N LEU A 298 -2.02 -14.18 -27.58
CA LEU A 298 -0.67 -14.71 -27.42
C LEU A 298 -0.76 -16.17 -27.00
N GLU A 299 0.07 -17.00 -27.58
CA GLU A 299 0.20 -18.42 -27.25
C GLU A 299 1.53 -18.67 -26.54
N GLY A 300 1.51 -19.56 -25.57
CA GLY A 300 2.69 -20.01 -24.85
C GLY A 300 2.49 -21.36 -24.20
N GLU A 301 3.55 -21.87 -23.61
CA GLU A 301 3.57 -23.12 -22.87
C GLU A 301 3.23 -22.89 -21.40
N VAL A 302 2.32 -23.66 -20.85
CA VAL A 302 1.95 -23.65 -19.44
C VAL A 302 3.11 -24.23 -18.62
N GLN A 303 3.66 -23.41 -17.72
CA GLN A 303 4.77 -23.81 -16.85
C GLN A 303 4.28 -24.27 -15.47
N VAL A 304 3.31 -23.57 -14.90
CA VAL A 304 2.74 -23.85 -13.57
C VAL A 304 1.26 -23.50 -13.56
N VAL A 305 0.46 -24.30 -12.87
CA VAL A 305 -0.97 -24.05 -12.63
C VAL A 305 -1.23 -24.02 -11.12
N GLU A 306 -1.62 -22.86 -10.62
CA GLU A 306 -2.01 -22.68 -9.22
C GLU A 306 -3.53 -22.67 -9.09
N GLN A 307 -4.10 -23.75 -8.53
CA GLN A 307 -5.55 -23.87 -8.28
C GLN A 307 -5.84 -23.51 -6.83
N LEU A 308 -6.43 -22.35 -6.61
CA LEU A 308 -6.74 -21.82 -5.27
C LEU A 308 -8.20 -22.12 -4.83
N GLY A 309 -8.93 -22.88 -5.63
CA GLY A 309 -10.31 -23.27 -5.37
C GLY A 309 -11.34 -22.23 -5.84
N HIS A 310 -11.12 -20.96 -5.58
CA HIS A 310 -11.98 -19.85 -6.05
C HIS A 310 -11.43 -19.14 -7.29
N GLU A 311 -10.18 -19.40 -7.63
CA GLU A 311 -9.51 -18.89 -8.83
C GLU A 311 -8.42 -19.85 -9.28
N THR A 312 -8.05 -19.75 -10.56
CA THR A 312 -6.89 -20.42 -11.13
C THR A 312 -5.92 -19.38 -11.66
N GLN A 313 -4.63 -19.54 -11.35
CA GLN A 313 -3.55 -18.74 -11.93
C GLN A 313 -2.68 -19.65 -12.79
N ILE A 314 -2.50 -19.28 -14.06
CA ILE A 314 -1.73 -20.04 -15.03
C ILE A 314 -0.51 -19.23 -15.42
N HIS A 315 0.67 -19.78 -15.17
CA HIS A 315 1.96 -19.20 -15.56
C HIS A 315 2.35 -19.69 -16.94
N ILE A 316 2.42 -18.78 -17.92
CA ILE A 316 2.58 -19.10 -19.35
C ILE A 316 3.91 -18.52 -19.82
N GLN A 317 4.78 -19.36 -20.37
CA GLN A 317 6.00 -18.95 -21.03
C GLN A 317 5.72 -18.62 -22.48
N ILE A 318 5.73 -17.35 -22.84
CA ILE A 318 5.59 -16.89 -24.22
C ILE A 318 6.95 -16.94 -24.92
N PRO A 319 7.06 -17.46 -26.14
CA PRO A 319 8.29 -17.37 -26.93
C PRO A 319 8.79 -15.92 -27.03
N ALA A 320 10.09 -15.72 -26.95
CA ALA A 320 10.77 -14.43 -26.95
C ALA A 320 10.54 -13.52 -25.70
N ILE A 321 9.79 -13.94 -24.69
CA ILE A 321 9.66 -13.25 -23.42
C ILE A 321 10.38 -14.02 -22.32
N ARG A 322 11.22 -13.32 -21.53
CA ARG A 322 12.02 -13.98 -20.46
C ARG A 322 11.20 -14.35 -19.23
N GLN A 323 10.14 -13.57 -18.95
CA GLN A 323 9.29 -13.76 -17.75
C GLN A 323 8.00 -14.46 -18.19
N ASN A 324 7.50 -15.37 -17.35
CA ASN A 324 6.18 -15.95 -17.53
C ASN A 324 5.11 -14.85 -17.40
N LEU A 325 4.10 -14.92 -18.23
CA LEU A 325 2.87 -14.17 -18.04
C LEU A 325 1.96 -14.95 -17.11
N VAL A 326 1.26 -14.23 -16.23
CA VAL A 326 0.25 -14.82 -15.35
C VAL A 326 -1.12 -14.49 -15.91
N TYR A 327 -1.90 -15.53 -16.23
CA TYR A 327 -3.33 -15.43 -16.51
C TYR A 327 -4.10 -15.80 -15.25
N ARG A 328 -5.10 -15.00 -14.88
CA ARG A 328 -5.94 -15.25 -13.70
C ARG A 328 -7.40 -15.33 -14.12
N GLN A 329 -8.08 -16.40 -13.72
CA GLN A 329 -9.51 -16.58 -13.94
C GLN A 329 -10.22 -16.94 -12.63
N ASN A 330 -11.39 -16.34 -12.41
CA ASN A 330 -12.24 -16.61 -11.24
C ASN A 330 -13.08 -17.89 -11.50
N ASP A 331 -12.42 -19.01 -11.71
CA ASP A 331 -13.00 -20.34 -11.76
C ASP A 331 -11.88 -21.38 -11.83
N VAL A 332 -12.24 -22.66 -11.79
CA VAL A 332 -11.30 -23.77 -11.97
C VAL A 332 -11.09 -24.00 -13.46
N VAL A 333 -9.87 -23.76 -13.92
CA VAL A 333 -9.44 -24.06 -15.29
C VAL A 333 -8.64 -25.35 -15.28
N LEU A 334 -9.10 -26.35 -16.04
CA LEU A 334 -8.39 -27.61 -16.20
C LEU A 334 -7.43 -27.49 -17.38
N VAL A 335 -6.16 -27.31 -17.09
CA VAL A 335 -5.08 -27.30 -18.08
C VAL A 335 -3.87 -28.02 -17.47
N GLU A 336 -3.14 -28.76 -18.29
CA GLU A 336 -1.94 -29.49 -17.86
C GLU A 336 -0.68 -28.65 -18.10
N GLU A 337 0.31 -28.82 -17.22
CA GLU A 337 1.66 -28.25 -17.44
C GLU A 337 2.27 -28.83 -18.72
N GLY A 338 2.97 -28.00 -19.49
CA GLY A 338 3.48 -28.33 -20.82
C GLY A 338 2.47 -28.18 -21.96
N ALA A 339 1.18 -27.96 -21.68
CA ALA A 339 0.20 -27.72 -22.72
C ALA A 339 0.37 -26.32 -23.35
N THR A 340 -0.03 -26.17 -24.60
CA THR A 340 -0.16 -24.85 -25.23
C THR A 340 -1.41 -24.16 -24.73
N PHE A 341 -1.27 -22.92 -24.30
CA PHE A 341 -2.38 -22.10 -23.81
C PHE A 341 -2.36 -20.72 -24.46
N ALA A 342 -3.52 -20.30 -24.98
CA ALA A 342 -3.71 -19.02 -25.65
C ALA A 342 -4.49 -18.05 -24.76
N ILE A 343 -3.99 -16.81 -24.63
CA ILE A 343 -4.60 -15.72 -23.89
C ILE A 343 -4.91 -14.54 -24.79
N GLY A 344 -6.01 -13.85 -24.51
CA GLY A 344 -6.45 -12.66 -25.22
C GLY A 344 -6.03 -11.36 -24.54
N LEU A 345 -5.67 -10.36 -25.34
CA LEU A 345 -5.28 -9.02 -24.90
C LEU A 345 -6.35 -7.98 -25.30
N PRO A 346 -7.23 -7.54 -24.38
CA PRO A 346 -8.15 -6.44 -24.64
C PRO A 346 -7.41 -5.10 -24.67
N PRO A 347 -7.42 -4.34 -25.78
CA PRO A 347 -6.65 -3.10 -25.95
C PRO A 347 -6.96 -2.05 -24.87
N GLU A 348 -8.23 -1.92 -24.50
CA GLU A 348 -8.73 -0.95 -23.52
C GLU A 348 -8.24 -1.21 -22.08
N ARG A 349 -7.76 -2.43 -21.78
CA ARG A 349 -7.19 -2.81 -20.49
C ARG A 349 -5.68 -2.78 -20.45
N CYS A 350 -5.03 -2.53 -21.58
CA CYS A 350 -3.59 -2.44 -21.67
C CYS A 350 -3.08 -1.08 -21.19
N HIS A 351 -1.87 -1.10 -20.62
CA HIS A 351 -1.07 0.06 -20.26
C HIS A 351 0.15 0.12 -21.17
N LEU A 352 0.69 1.30 -21.39
CA LEU A 352 1.90 1.48 -22.16
C LEU A 352 2.90 2.31 -21.35
N PHE A 353 4.14 1.83 -21.24
CA PHE A 353 5.21 2.47 -20.47
C PHE A 353 6.37 2.77 -21.39
N ARG A 354 6.85 4.04 -21.36
CA ARG A 354 7.99 4.53 -22.14
C ARG A 354 9.29 3.85 -21.70
N GLU A 355 10.36 4.11 -22.40
CA GLU A 355 11.70 3.59 -22.08
C GLU A 355 12.19 4.01 -20.69
N ASP A 356 11.83 5.22 -20.23
CA ASP A 356 12.12 5.73 -18.89
C ASP A 356 11.24 5.15 -17.77
N GLY A 357 10.30 4.27 -18.12
CA GLY A 357 9.34 3.65 -17.22
C GLY A 357 8.08 4.46 -16.98
N SER A 358 7.98 5.70 -17.42
CA SER A 358 6.78 6.53 -17.24
C SER A 358 5.59 5.97 -18.03
N ALA A 359 4.38 6.04 -17.47
CA ALA A 359 3.18 5.57 -18.14
C ALA A 359 2.71 6.54 -19.23
N CYS A 360 2.21 6.01 -20.34
CA CYS A 360 1.36 6.77 -21.25
C CYS A 360 -0.04 6.87 -20.64
N ARG A 361 -0.65 8.04 -20.71
CA ARG A 361 -1.99 8.26 -20.15
C ARG A 361 -3.01 7.40 -20.90
N ARG A 362 -3.73 6.53 -20.19
CA ARG A 362 -4.89 5.80 -20.72
C ARG A 362 -6.06 6.74 -20.91
N LEU A 363 -6.79 6.56 -22.02
CA LEU A 363 -7.97 7.36 -22.35
C LEU A 363 -9.26 6.65 -21.95
N HIS A 364 -9.21 5.35 -21.71
CA HIS A 364 -10.33 4.60 -21.17
C HIS A 364 -10.60 5.03 -19.72
N GLN A 365 -11.83 5.46 -19.44
CA GLN A 365 -12.25 5.83 -18.09
C GLN A 365 -12.76 4.61 -17.34
N GLU A 366 -12.21 4.37 -16.15
CA GLU A 366 -12.66 3.29 -15.27
C GLU A 366 -13.75 3.78 -14.32
N PRO A 367 -14.77 2.96 -14.04
CA PRO A 367 -15.82 3.32 -13.09
C PRO A 367 -15.25 3.58 -11.68
N GLY A 368 -15.61 4.69 -11.07
CA GLY A 368 -15.28 5.01 -9.67
C GLY A 368 -13.89 5.65 -9.44
N VAL A 369 -13.25 6.11 -10.49
CA VAL A 369 -11.95 6.82 -10.41
C VAL A 369 -12.14 8.29 -10.79
#